data_24f7309e7afe497eb3741abe6fece0a3
#
_entry.id   24f7309e7afe497eb3741abe6fece0a3
#
_cell.length_a   1.000
_cell.length_b   1.000
_cell.length_c   1.000
_cell.angle_alpha   90.00
_cell.angle_beta   90.00
_cell.angle_gamma   90.00
#
_symmetry.space_group_name_H-M   'P 1'
#
loop_
_entity.id
_entity.type
_entity.pdbx_description
1 polymer ?
#
loop_
_entity_poly.entity_id
_entity_poly.type
_entity_poly.pdbx_seq_one_letter_code
_entity_poly.pdbx_strand_id
1 'polypeptide(L)'
;MSPMAVTEHDTQHLLRAIELAERARGRTSPNPMVGAVVVKGGRVIGEGITQPPGEAHAERAALEDCTEDPAGATMYVSLEPCGHHGRTPPCTQAILDASIARVVIASDDPTKKAAGRGPGILRDEGVDVIWVDGEIAEAARLLNQPFRKHARTGRPLVVFKSAMTLDGKVATRTGDSQWISGKLSRARAHRWRAESDAVAV
;
A
#
# COMPACT_ATOMS: atom_id res chain seq x y z
N MET A 1 27.08 -7.84 11.90
CA MET A 1 26.35 -8.96 11.26
C MET A 1 25.94 -8.49 9.87
N SER A 2 26.25 -9.26 8.81
CA SER A 2 25.77 -8.92 7.45
C SER A 2 24.26 -8.91 7.45
N PRO A 3 23.59 -7.95 6.75
CA PRO A 3 22.15 -7.96 6.61
C PRO A 3 21.73 -9.30 5.99
N MET A 4 20.77 -9.99 6.60
CA MET A 4 20.24 -11.23 6.03
C MET A 4 19.60 -10.91 4.68
N ALA A 5 19.97 -11.67 3.66
CA ALA A 5 19.41 -11.52 2.33
C ALA A 5 17.90 -11.82 2.37
N VAL A 6 17.15 -11.10 1.54
CA VAL A 6 15.72 -11.36 1.31
C VAL A 6 15.54 -12.76 0.76
N THR A 7 14.71 -13.57 1.40
CA THR A 7 14.42 -14.94 1.03
C THR A 7 13.21 -15.04 0.08
N GLU A 8 13.01 -16.19 -0.54
CA GLU A 8 11.80 -16.46 -1.33
C GLU A 8 10.52 -16.36 -0.48
N HIS A 9 10.58 -16.78 0.78
CA HIS A 9 9.47 -16.64 1.74
C HIS A 9 9.15 -15.16 2.02
N ASP A 10 10.17 -14.31 2.20
CA ASP A 10 9.97 -12.87 2.38
C ASP A 10 9.25 -12.27 1.16
N THR A 11 9.65 -12.69 -0.04
CA THR A 11 9.01 -12.31 -1.30
C THR A 11 7.53 -12.64 -1.33
N GLN A 12 7.16 -13.88 -0.99
CA GLN A 12 5.76 -14.33 -0.96
C GLN A 12 4.90 -13.53 0.01
N HIS A 13 5.40 -13.27 1.22
CA HIS A 13 4.66 -12.50 2.23
C HIS A 13 4.55 -11.01 1.87
N LEU A 14 5.55 -10.43 1.22
CA LEU A 14 5.45 -9.06 0.72
C LEU A 14 4.47 -8.94 -0.46
N LEU A 15 4.44 -9.91 -1.37
CA LEU A 15 3.43 -9.94 -2.43
C LEU A 15 2.02 -10.04 -1.82
N ARG A 16 1.87 -10.84 -0.75
CA ARG A 16 0.60 -10.92 -0.01
C ARG A 16 0.23 -9.58 0.63
N ALA A 17 1.18 -8.88 1.23
CA ALA A 17 0.95 -7.54 1.79
C ALA A 17 0.52 -6.53 0.71
N ILE A 18 1.12 -6.57 -0.48
CA ILE A 18 0.73 -5.74 -1.63
C ILE A 18 -0.68 -6.08 -2.13
N GLU A 19 -1.02 -7.37 -2.23
CA GLU A 19 -2.37 -7.83 -2.59
C GLU A 19 -3.43 -7.36 -1.58
N LEU A 20 -3.12 -7.43 -0.29
CA LEU A 20 -3.99 -6.92 0.77
C LEU A 20 -4.20 -5.41 0.63
N ALA A 21 -3.14 -4.65 0.38
CA ALA A 21 -3.21 -3.21 0.19
C ALA A 21 -4.15 -2.80 -0.97
N GLU A 22 -4.21 -3.59 -2.07
CA GLU A 22 -5.15 -3.37 -3.17
C GLU A 22 -6.62 -3.38 -2.71
N ARG A 23 -6.97 -4.13 -1.67
CA ARG A 23 -8.34 -4.20 -1.15
C ARG A 23 -8.80 -2.90 -0.48
N ALA A 24 -7.86 -2.02 -0.15
CA ALA A 24 -8.13 -0.70 0.41
C ALA A 24 -8.41 0.39 -0.66
N ARG A 25 -8.30 0.04 -1.96
CA ARG A 25 -8.45 0.97 -3.09
C ARG A 25 -9.79 1.71 -3.05
N GLY A 26 -9.73 3.05 -3.26
CA GLY A 26 -10.89 3.94 -3.26
C GLY A 26 -11.47 4.25 -1.88
N ARG A 27 -10.83 3.81 -0.77
CA ARG A 27 -11.36 4.01 0.59
C ARG A 27 -10.42 4.72 1.54
N THR A 28 -9.16 4.90 1.18
CA THR A 28 -8.12 5.40 2.10
C THR A 28 -7.68 6.83 1.85
N SER A 29 -8.07 7.44 0.72
CA SER A 29 -7.64 8.82 0.40
C SER A 29 -7.94 9.78 1.57
N PRO A 30 -6.99 10.67 1.94
CA PRO A 30 -5.69 10.94 1.32
C PRO A 30 -4.55 10.00 1.78
N ASN A 31 -4.83 9.00 2.63
CA ASN A 31 -3.83 8.05 3.12
C ASN A 31 -3.41 7.05 2.03
N PRO A 32 -2.17 6.50 2.09
CA PRO A 32 -1.75 5.45 1.19
C PRO A 32 -2.49 4.13 1.47
N MET A 33 -2.60 3.31 0.43
CA MET A 33 -3.02 1.92 0.57
C MET A 33 -1.84 1.09 1.09
N VAL A 34 -2.00 0.51 2.27
CA VAL A 34 -0.98 -0.33 2.90
C VAL A 34 -1.59 -1.66 3.29
N GLY A 35 -0.82 -2.71 3.15
CA GLY A 35 -1.11 -4.04 3.68
C GLY A 35 0.05 -4.51 4.54
N ALA A 36 -0.28 -5.25 5.58
CA ALA A 36 0.68 -5.85 6.49
C ALA A 36 0.33 -7.32 6.75
N VAL A 37 1.36 -8.15 6.91
CA VAL A 37 1.24 -9.58 7.24
C VAL A 37 2.18 -9.88 8.39
N VAL A 38 1.68 -10.54 9.42
CA VAL A 38 2.48 -11.00 10.57
C VAL A 38 2.70 -12.50 10.46
N VAL A 39 3.96 -12.93 10.50
CA VAL A 39 4.36 -14.33 10.33
C VAL A 39 5.17 -14.82 11.51
N LYS A 40 4.78 -15.93 12.10
CA LYS A 40 5.48 -16.59 13.20
C LYS A 40 5.69 -18.08 12.90
N GLY A 41 6.92 -18.56 13.04
CA GLY A 41 7.23 -19.96 12.73
C GLY A 41 6.86 -20.40 11.31
N GLY A 42 6.96 -19.50 10.32
CA GLY A 42 6.61 -19.76 8.92
C GLY A 42 5.10 -19.76 8.63
N ARG A 43 4.25 -19.43 9.60
CA ARG A 43 2.78 -19.33 9.43
C ARG A 43 2.31 -17.90 9.52
N VAL A 44 1.39 -17.49 8.66
CA VAL A 44 0.67 -16.21 8.79
C VAL A 44 -0.24 -16.31 10.01
N ILE A 45 -0.09 -15.38 10.94
CA ILE A 45 -0.88 -15.29 12.18
C ILE A 45 -1.78 -14.07 12.22
N GLY A 46 -1.55 -13.07 11.36
CA GLY A 46 -2.40 -11.89 11.26
C GLY A 46 -2.19 -11.16 9.94
N GLU A 47 -3.25 -10.57 9.41
CA GLU A 47 -3.27 -9.77 8.19
C GLU A 47 -4.02 -8.46 8.41
N GLY A 48 -3.53 -7.37 7.83
CA GLY A 48 -4.15 -6.06 7.98
C GLY A 48 -4.07 -5.21 6.73
N ILE A 49 -5.06 -4.32 6.59
CA ILE A 49 -5.09 -3.30 5.54
C ILE A 49 -5.35 -1.94 6.15
N THR A 50 -4.88 -0.87 5.52
CA THR A 50 -5.23 0.50 5.92
C THR A 50 -6.76 0.66 5.93
N GLN A 51 -7.29 1.07 7.07
CA GLN A 51 -8.71 1.41 7.23
C GLN A 51 -8.98 2.86 6.76
N PRO A 52 -10.24 3.28 6.65
CA PRO A 52 -10.60 4.66 6.32
C PRO A 52 -9.85 5.70 7.17
N PRO A 53 -9.70 6.95 6.69
CA PRO A 53 -8.93 7.98 7.39
C PRO A 53 -9.40 8.25 8.81
N GLY A 54 -8.52 8.09 9.79
CA GLY A 54 -8.79 8.21 11.22
C GLY A 54 -8.90 6.88 11.96
N GLU A 55 -8.97 5.78 11.22
CA GLU A 55 -8.98 4.42 11.77
C GLU A 55 -7.58 3.78 11.71
N ALA A 56 -7.49 2.47 11.99
CA ALA A 56 -6.24 1.73 12.11
C ALA A 56 -5.43 1.72 10.79
N HIS A 57 -4.12 1.87 10.91
CA HIS A 57 -3.18 1.55 9.85
C HIS A 57 -3.03 0.03 9.70
N ALA A 58 -2.50 -0.41 8.56
CA ALA A 58 -2.38 -1.83 8.22
C ALA A 58 -1.61 -2.64 9.27
N GLU A 59 -0.53 -2.08 9.83
CA GLU A 59 0.32 -2.74 10.82
C GLU A 59 -0.47 -3.01 12.11
N ARG A 60 -1.22 -2.00 12.58
CA ARG A 60 -2.08 -2.16 13.76
C ARG A 60 -3.20 -3.16 13.50
N ALA A 61 -3.88 -3.05 12.36
CA ALA A 61 -4.93 -3.99 11.96
C ALA A 61 -4.39 -5.44 11.89
N ALA A 62 -3.17 -5.64 11.38
CA ALA A 62 -2.55 -6.96 11.32
C ALA A 62 -2.19 -7.51 12.71
N LEU A 63 -1.77 -6.64 13.64
CA LEU A 63 -1.49 -7.04 15.02
C LEU A 63 -2.78 -7.38 15.79
N GLU A 64 -3.85 -6.63 15.55
CA GLU A 64 -5.17 -6.89 16.14
C GLU A 64 -5.83 -8.19 15.59
N ASP A 65 -5.48 -8.60 14.35
CA ASP A 65 -5.94 -9.83 13.70
C ASP A 65 -5.14 -11.08 14.12
N CYS A 66 -4.04 -10.90 14.88
CA CYS A 66 -3.19 -12.01 15.26
C CYS A 66 -3.95 -13.08 16.07
N THR A 67 -3.85 -14.33 15.61
CA THR A 67 -4.49 -15.50 16.23
C THR A 67 -3.70 -16.09 17.39
N GLU A 68 -2.46 -15.62 17.58
CA GLU A 68 -1.55 -15.99 18.68
C GLU A 68 -0.63 -14.82 19.02
N ASP A 69 0.10 -14.88 20.12
CA ASP A 69 1.06 -13.84 20.55
C ASP A 69 2.08 -13.54 19.45
N PRO A 70 2.17 -12.30 18.93
CA PRO A 70 3.10 -11.92 17.87
C PRO A 70 4.55 -11.72 18.32
N ALA A 71 4.86 -11.84 19.61
CA ALA A 71 6.22 -11.66 20.11
C ALA A 71 7.23 -12.56 19.38
N GLY A 72 8.32 -11.96 18.87
CA GLY A 72 9.34 -12.65 18.06
C GLY A 72 8.97 -12.91 16.60
N ALA A 73 7.78 -12.47 16.15
CA ALA A 73 7.34 -12.63 14.76
C ALA A 73 8.06 -11.69 13.78
N THR A 74 7.89 -11.94 12.49
CA THR A 74 8.26 -11.05 11.39
C THR A 74 7.01 -10.35 10.85
N MET A 75 7.06 -9.03 10.70
CA MET A 75 6.05 -8.25 10.00
C MET A 75 6.52 -7.89 8.60
N TYR A 76 5.69 -8.14 7.60
CA TYR A 76 5.88 -7.73 6.21
C TYR A 76 4.92 -6.61 5.90
N VAL A 77 5.42 -5.49 5.37
CA VAL A 77 4.61 -4.30 5.11
C VAL A 77 4.91 -3.70 3.75
N SER A 78 3.86 -3.32 3.01
CA SER A 78 4.00 -2.77 1.66
C SER A 78 4.55 -1.34 1.61
N LEU A 79 4.47 -0.59 2.72
CA LEU A 79 5.00 0.77 2.89
C LEU A 79 5.63 0.88 4.28
N GLU A 80 6.69 1.70 4.43
CA GLU A 80 7.37 1.88 5.72
C GLU A 80 6.41 2.30 6.85
N PRO A 81 6.54 1.69 8.04
CA PRO A 81 5.75 2.04 9.22
C PRO A 81 5.96 3.51 9.64
N CYS A 82 4.89 4.20 9.98
CA CYS A 82 4.99 5.58 10.43
C CYS A 82 5.62 5.67 11.84
N GLY A 83 6.54 6.65 12.01
CA GLY A 83 7.20 6.95 13.29
C GLY A 83 6.74 8.27 13.90
N HIS A 84 5.61 8.84 13.49
CA HIS A 84 5.10 10.11 13.99
C HIS A 84 3.67 9.97 14.48
N HIS A 85 3.28 10.77 15.47
CA HIS A 85 1.90 10.91 15.87
C HIS A 85 1.12 11.67 14.81
N GLY A 86 0.07 11.04 14.30
CA GLY A 86 -0.93 11.63 13.43
C GLY A 86 -2.29 11.71 14.13
N ARG A 87 -3.34 11.28 13.43
CA ARG A 87 -4.67 11.05 14.03
C ARG A 87 -4.68 9.78 14.89
N THR A 88 -3.77 8.86 14.59
CA THR A 88 -3.55 7.62 15.34
C THR A 88 -2.13 7.61 15.93
N PRO A 89 -1.87 6.84 16.99
CA PRO A 89 -0.52 6.61 17.49
C PRO A 89 0.39 6.02 16.40
N PRO A 90 1.73 6.22 16.49
CA PRO A 90 2.67 5.69 15.50
C PRO A 90 2.60 4.17 15.38
N CYS A 91 2.74 3.64 14.17
CA CYS A 91 2.80 2.19 13.95
C CYS A 91 4.06 1.58 14.57
N THR A 92 5.17 2.34 14.63
CA THR A 92 6.38 1.91 15.32
C THR A 92 6.13 1.54 16.78
N GLN A 93 5.30 2.30 17.49
CA GLN A 93 4.97 1.98 18.89
C GLN A 93 4.20 0.65 18.97
N ALA A 94 3.21 0.44 18.13
CA ALA A 94 2.45 -0.82 18.12
C ALA A 94 3.34 -2.03 17.80
N ILE A 95 4.30 -1.88 16.88
CA ILE A 95 5.27 -2.90 16.51
C ILE A 95 6.18 -3.25 17.71
N LEU A 96 6.66 -2.24 18.43
CA LEU A 96 7.50 -2.42 19.62
C LEU A 96 6.72 -3.05 20.77
N ASP A 97 5.52 -2.56 21.05
CA ASP A 97 4.64 -3.09 22.12
C ASP A 97 4.30 -4.58 21.87
N ALA A 98 4.16 -4.96 20.60
CA ALA A 98 3.93 -6.34 20.16
C ALA A 98 5.20 -7.20 20.13
N SER A 99 6.37 -6.64 20.48
CA SER A 99 7.67 -7.34 20.48
C SER A 99 7.98 -8.03 19.15
N ILE A 100 7.64 -7.40 18.02
CA ILE A 100 8.01 -7.88 16.69
C ILE A 100 9.52 -7.84 16.53
N ALA A 101 10.13 -8.96 16.17
CA ALA A 101 11.58 -9.09 16.08
C ALA A 101 12.15 -8.57 14.75
N ARG A 102 11.38 -8.62 13.67
CA ARG A 102 11.83 -8.30 12.31
C ARG A 102 10.73 -7.61 11.51
N VAL A 103 11.10 -6.57 10.75
CA VAL A 103 10.18 -5.88 9.83
C VAL A 103 10.79 -5.85 8.44
N VAL A 104 10.07 -6.35 7.44
CA VAL A 104 10.48 -6.37 6.03
C VAL A 104 9.59 -5.41 5.25
N ILE A 105 10.21 -4.41 4.61
CA ILE A 105 9.55 -3.25 4.03
C ILE A 105 9.70 -3.27 2.51
N ALA A 106 8.57 -3.16 1.78
CA ALA A 106 8.58 -3.15 0.33
C ALA A 106 8.87 -1.76 -0.26
N SER A 107 8.36 -0.67 0.31
CA SER A 107 8.60 0.67 -0.24
C SER A 107 8.70 1.77 0.81
N ASP A 108 9.43 2.82 0.43
CA ASP A 108 9.57 4.06 1.17
C ASP A 108 8.29 4.92 1.16
N ASP A 109 8.06 5.69 2.21
CA ASP A 109 7.08 6.78 2.23
C ASP A 109 7.76 8.08 1.77
N PRO A 110 7.32 8.71 0.67
CA PRO A 110 7.95 9.91 0.13
C PRO A 110 7.61 11.20 0.93
N THR A 111 6.78 11.11 1.95
CA THR A 111 6.40 12.29 2.74
C THR A 111 7.53 12.74 3.67
N LYS A 112 7.74 14.05 3.80
CA LYS A 112 8.79 14.62 4.68
C LYS A 112 8.61 14.23 6.16
N LYS A 113 7.41 13.83 6.55
CA LYS A 113 7.10 13.44 7.94
C LYS A 113 7.50 12.00 8.25
N ALA A 114 7.40 11.10 7.28
CA ALA A 114 7.68 9.68 7.45
C ALA A 114 9.11 9.32 7.04
N ALA A 115 9.50 9.61 5.84
CA ALA A 115 10.78 9.33 5.14
C ALA A 115 11.90 8.74 6.01
N GLY A 116 11.89 7.43 6.21
CA GLY A 116 12.91 6.67 6.95
C GLY A 116 12.89 6.81 8.48
N ARG A 117 12.00 7.62 9.04
CA ARG A 117 11.93 7.83 10.51
C ARG A 117 11.44 6.60 11.26
N GLY A 118 10.38 5.98 10.77
CA GLY A 118 9.83 4.76 11.39
C GLY A 118 10.85 3.61 11.41
N PRO A 119 11.44 3.25 10.27
CA PRO A 119 12.52 2.26 10.21
C PRO A 119 13.73 2.60 11.09
N GLY A 120 14.09 3.88 11.22
CA GLY A 120 15.14 4.36 12.12
C GLY A 120 14.82 4.03 13.58
N ILE A 121 13.64 4.47 14.06
CA ILE A 121 13.17 4.19 15.43
C ILE A 121 13.19 2.68 15.72
N LEU A 122 12.66 1.86 14.80
CA LEU A 122 12.63 0.40 15.00
C LEU A 122 14.04 -0.20 15.13
N ARG A 123 15.01 0.25 14.32
CA ARG A 123 16.41 -0.22 14.42
C ARG A 123 17.06 0.20 15.73
N ASP A 124 16.85 1.44 16.16
CA ASP A 124 17.41 1.97 17.40
C ASP A 124 16.89 1.19 18.62
N GLU A 125 15.67 0.64 18.53
CA GLU A 125 15.05 -0.22 19.55
C GLU A 125 15.35 -1.73 19.35
N GLY A 126 16.26 -2.07 18.42
CA GLY A 126 16.74 -3.45 18.23
C GLY A 126 15.92 -4.33 17.32
N VAL A 127 14.92 -3.81 16.60
CA VAL A 127 14.18 -4.55 15.59
C VAL A 127 15.03 -4.72 14.33
N ASP A 128 15.10 -5.94 13.77
CA ASP A 128 15.76 -6.20 12.49
C ASP A 128 14.91 -5.63 11.33
N VAL A 129 15.37 -4.55 10.70
CA VAL A 129 14.63 -3.86 9.63
C VAL A 129 15.32 -4.05 8.29
N ILE A 130 14.63 -4.74 7.40
CA ILE A 130 15.08 -5.08 6.05
C ILE A 130 14.27 -4.33 4.99
N TRP A 131 14.95 -3.73 4.04
CA TRP A 131 14.36 -3.18 2.84
C TRP A 131 14.55 -4.14 1.68
N VAL A 132 13.50 -4.30 0.88
CA VAL A 132 13.62 -4.99 -0.41
C VAL A 132 13.79 -3.99 -1.55
N ASP A 133 14.31 -4.47 -2.66
CA ASP A 133 14.47 -3.72 -3.90
C ASP A 133 13.85 -4.50 -5.09
N GLY A 134 14.15 -4.04 -6.32
CA GLY A 134 13.68 -4.70 -7.54
C GLY A 134 12.16 -4.64 -7.74
N GLU A 135 11.63 -5.67 -8.37
CA GLU A 135 10.23 -5.72 -8.85
C GLU A 135 9.19 -5.59 -7.74
N ILE A 136 9.44 -6.14 -6.56
CA ILE A 136 8.52 -6.06 -5.42
C ILE A 136 8.42 -4.62 -4.91
N ALA A 137 9.56 -3.95 -4.75
CA ALA A 137 9.60 -2.56 -4.34
C ALA A 137 8.91 -1.66 -5.36
N GLU A 138 9.09 -1.93 -6.65
CA GLU A 138 8.43 -1.20 -7.72
C GLU A 138 6.91 -1.43 -7.71
N ALA A 139 6.45 -2.67 -7.55
CA ALA A 139 5.03 -2.99 -7.46
C ALA A 139 4.36 -2.26 -6.28
N ALA A 140 4.99 -2.23 -5.10
CA ALA A 140 4.50 -1.49 -3.94
C ALA A 140 4.46 0.03 -4.16
N ARG A 141 5.45 0.59 -4.89
CA ARG A 141 5.47 2.01 -5.27
C ARG A 141 4.38 2.35 -6.28
N LEU A 142 4.16 1.50 -7.28
CA LEU A 142 3.13 1.69 -8.31
C LEU A 142 1.73 1.63 -7.73
N LEU A 143 1.48 0.75 -6.76
CA LEU A 143 0.22 0.67 -6.04
C LEU A 143 -0.20 2.03 -5.47
N ASN A 144 0.75 2.76 -4.88
CA ASN A 144 0.55 4.06 -4.24
C ASN A 144 0.95 5.26 -5.14
N GLN A 145 0.98 5.09 -6.46
CA GLN A 145 1.42 6.14 -7.40
C GLN A 145 0.71 7.49 -7.22
N PRO A 146 -0.64 7.57 -7.05
CA PRO A 146 -1.32 8.85 -6.81
C PRO A 146 -0.84 9.55 -5.53
N PHE A 147 -0.78 8.82 -4.42
CA PHE A 147 -0.27 9.31 -3.14
C PHE A 147 1.19 9.79 -3.25
N ARG A 148 2.07 8.98 -3.85
CA ARG A 148 3.49 9.29 -4.03
C ARG A 148 3.72 10.52 -4.91
N LYS A 149 2.94 10.68 -6.00
CA LYS A 149 3.01 11.86 -6.84
C LYS A 149 2.60 13.11 -6.05
N HIS A 150 1.48 13.06 -5.35
CA HIS A 150 1.02 14.19 -4.54
C HIS A 150 2.01 14.55 -3.44
N ALA A 151 2.53 13.58 -2.69
CA ALA A 151 3.50 13.80 -1.63
C ALA A 151 4.78 14.49 -2.10
N ARG A 152 5.24 14.16 -3.32
CA ARG A 152 6.47 14.72 -3.91
C ARG A 152 6.27 16.08 -4.57
N THR A 153 5.11 16.33 -5.17
CA THR A 153 4.91 17.46 -6.07
C THR A 153 3.80 18.42 -5.65
N GLY A 154 2.95 18.05 -4.69
CA GLY A 154 1.73 18.77 -4.33
C GLY A 154 0.64 18.73 -5.42
N ARG A 155 0.83 17.95 -6.48
CA ARG A 155 -0.10 17.87 -7.62
C ARG A 155 -0.75 16.49 -7.70
N PRO A 156 -2.05 16.40 -8.11
CA PRO A 156 -2.72 15.12 -8.28
C PRO A 156 -2.12 14.29 -9.42
N LEU A 157 -2.34 12.99 -9.38
CA LEU A 157 -2.18 12.13 -10.56
C LEU A 157 -3.42 12.31 -11.43
N VAL A 158 -3.22 12.76 -12.65
CA VAL A 158 -4.29 12.89 -13.64
C VAL A 158 -4.25 11.67 -14.56
N VAL A 159 -5.39 10.98 -14.67
CA VAL A 159 -5.58 9.86 -15.59
C VAL A 159 -6.56 10.29 -16.66
N PHE A 160 -6.08 10.38 -17.90
CA PHE A 160 -6.94 10.64 -19.06
C PHE A 160 -7.43 9.30 -19.63
N LYS A 161 -8.77 9.14 -19.71
CA LYS A 161 -9.40 7.98 -20.32
C LYS A 161 -10.28 8.38 -21.48
N SER A 162 -10.01 7.87 -22.66
CA SER A 162 -10.85 8.03 -23.83
C SER A 162 -11.37 6.66 -24.32
N ALA A 163 -12.59 6.63 -24.86
CA ALA A 163 -13.08 5.52 -25.67
C ALA A 163 -13.07 5.96 -27.14
N MET A 164 -12.39 5.22 -27.99
CA MET A 164 -12.27 5.54 -29.41
C MET A 164 -12.29 4.26 -30.25
N THR A 165 -12.68 4.39 -31.48
CA THR A 165 -12.59 3.34 -32.49
C THR A 165 -11.12 3.13 -32.91
N LEU A 166 -10.83 2.05 -33.66
CA LEU A 166 -9.48 1.75 -34.12
C LEU A 166 -8.88 2.88 -34.99
N ASP A 167 -9.72 3.59 -35.74
CA ASP A 167 -9.34 4.76 -36.52
C ASP A 167 -9.42 6.08 -35.77
N GLY A 168 -9.50 6.03 -34.40
CA GLY A 168 -9.39 7.19 -33.52
C GLY A 168 -10.64 8.05 -33.40
N LYS A 169 -11.83 7.58 -33.82
CA LYS A 169 -13.08 8.32 -33.69
C LYS A 169 -13.71 8.13 -32.30
N VAL A 170 -14.22 9.19 -31.73
CA VAL A 170 -14.92 9.20 -30.43
C VAL A 170 -16.45 9.22 -30.58
N ALA A 171 -16.96 9.51 -31.78
CA ALA A 171 -18.37 9.49 -32.12
C ALA A 171 -18.55 9.35 -33.65
N THR A 172 -19.76 9.05 -34.09
CA THR A 172 -20.17 9.13 -35.50
C THR A 172 -20.25 10.59 -35.97
N ARG A 173 -20.43 10.83 -37.25
CA ARG A 173 -20.66 12.17 -37.81
C ARG A 173 -21.92 12.85 -37.24
N THR A 174 -22.89 12.06 -36.78
CA THR A 174 -24.16 12.53 -36.19
C THR A 174 -24.07 12.68 -34.65
N GLY A 175 -22.89 12.46 -34.04
CA GLY A 175 -22.65 12.61 -32.59
C GLY A 175 -22.99 11.36 -31.78
N ASP A 176 -23.40 10.26 -32.40
CA ASP A 176 -23.66 9.02 -31.69
C ASP A 176 -22.34 8.36 -31.27
N SER A 177 -22.18 8.09 -29.97
CA SER A 177 -21.00 7.46 -29.37
C SER A 177 -21.30 6.15 -28.62
N GLN A 178 -22.53 5.64 -28.77
CA GLN A 178 -22.97 4.44 -28.03
C GLN A 178 -23.11 3.25 -28.96
N TRP A 179 -22.36 2.13 -28.81
CA TRP A 179 -21.29 1.90 -27.81
C TRP A 179 -19.99 1.61 -28.56
N ILE A 180 -18.97 2.43 -28.32
CA ILE A 180 -17.63 2.23 -28.92
C ILE A 180 -16.89 1.08 -28.22
N SER A 181 -17.08 0.92 -26.91
CA SER A 181 -16.41 -0.10 -26.13
C SER A 181 -17.38 -1.14 -25.55
N GLY A 182 -16.89 -2.36 -25.34
CA GLY A 182 -17.67 -3.47 -24.81
C GLY A 182 -18.08 -3.27 -23.34
N LYS A 183 -19.04 -4.08 -22.86
CA LYS A 183 -19.59 -4.02 -21.51
C LYS A 183 -18.51 -4.12 -20.43
N LEU A 184 -17.54 -5.02 -20.57
CA LEU A 184 -16.44 -5.19 -19.60
C LEU A 184 -15.55 -3.96 -19.51
N SER A 185 -15.20 -3.33 -20.65
CA SER A 185 -14.42 -2.10 -20.69
C SER A 185 -15.14 -0.94 -20.02
N ARG A 186 -16.44 -0.83 -20.21
CA ARG A 186 -17.26 0.20 -19.54
C ARG A 186 -17.33 -0.04 -18.02
N ALA A 187 -17.53 -1.28 -17.59
CA ALA A 187 -17.50 -1.63 -16.16
C ALA A 187 -16.15 -1.25 -15.51
N ARG A 188 -15.04 -1.51 -16.21
CA ARG A 188 -13.69 -1.10 -15.74
C ARG A 188 -13.57 0.42 -15.65
N ALA A 189 -14.08 1.16 -16.63
CA ALA A 189 -14.07 2.62 -16.60
C ALA A 189 -14.90 3.19 -15.44
N HIS A 190 -16.04 2.59 -15.12
CA HIS A 190 -16.83 2.97 -13.93
C HIS A 190 -16.08 2.69 -12.63
N ARG A 191 -15.35 1.58 -12.54
CA ARG A 191 -14.50 1.28 -11.39
C ARG A 191 -13.42 2.35 -11.21
N TRP A 192 -12.70 2.73 -12.27
CA TRP A 192 -11.69 3.79 -12.19
C TRP A 192 -12.26 5.14 -11.72
N ARG A 193 -13.50 5.48 -12.16
CA ARG A 193 -14.18 6.68 -11.65
C ARG A 193 -14.50 6.58 -10.16
N ALA A 194 -14.98 5.42 -9.70
CA ALA A 194 -15.29 5.19 -8.30
C ALA A 194 -14.05 5.20 -7.38
N GLU A 195 -12.88 4.86 -7.93
CA GLU A 195 -11.59 4.85 -7.23
C GLU A 195 -10.87 6.22 -7.25
N SER A 196 -11.39 7.19 -7.99
CA SER A 196 -10.82 8.54 -8.14
C SER A 196 -11.42 9.51 -7.12
N ASP A 197 -10.58 10.43 -6.61
CA ASP A 197 -11.05 11.49 -5.70
C ASP A 197 -11.93 12.51 -6.42
N ALA A 198 -11.74 12.70 -7.74
CA ALA A 198 -12.54 13.58 -8.57
C ALA A 198 -12.62 13.06 -10.01
N VAL A 199 -13.73 13.31 -10.68
CA VAL A 199 -13.97 12.99 -12.09
C VAL A 199 -14.34 14.27 -12.82
N ALA A 200 -13.56 14.61 -13.86
CA ALA A 200 -13.89 15.68 -14.80
C ALA A 200 -14.52 15.07 -16.06
N VAL A 201 -15.62 15.63 -16.54
CA VAL A 201 -16.37 15.22 -17.76
C VAL A 201 -16.68 16.45 -18.61
#